data_105ac1ed027adec6ebd2b6283da9f4a9
#
_entry.id   105ac1ed027adec6ebd2b6283da9f4a9
#
_cell.length_a   1.000
_cell.length_b   1.000
_cell.length_c   1.000
_cell.angle_alpha   90.00
_cell.angle_beta   90.00
_cell.angle_gamma   90.00
#
_symmetry.space_group_name_H-M   'P 1'
#
loop_
_entity.id
_entity.type
_entity.pdbx_description
1 polymer ?
#
loop_
_entity_poly.entity_id
_entity_poly.type
_entity_poly.pdbx_seq_one_letter_code
_entity_poly.pdbx_strand_id
1 'polypeptide(L)' 'IVPSYFIRINKSAIANEKAIERFSAAYSGAVDAVFRCGYREYVSRRCFAQIKRRFET' A
#
# COMPACT_ATOMS: atom_id res chain seq x y z
N ILE A 1 -19.19 6.83 -3.22
CA ILE A 1 -18.31 6.12 -4.16
C ILE A 1 -16.88 6.45 -3.84
N VAL A 2 -16.09 5.41 -3.61
CA VAL A 2 -14.66 5.58 -3.32
C VAL A 2 -13.92 5.75 -4.64
N PRO A 3 -13.12 6.82 -4.79
CA PRO A 3 -12.32 6.98 -6.00
C PRO A 3 -11.41 5.79 -6.26
N SER A 4 -11.19 5.47 -7.52
CA SER A 4 -10.43 4.28 -7.92
C SER A 4 -8.96 4.33 -7.51
N TYR A 5 -8.45 5.50 -7.16
CA TYR A 5 -7.06 5.63 -6.73
C TYR A 5 -6.85 5.38 -5.24
N PHE A 6 -7.92 5.12 -4.48
CA PHE A 6 -7.78 4.67 -3.08
C PHE A 6 -7.60 3.15 -3.05
N ILE A 7 -6.67 2.70 -2.23
CA ILE A 7 -6.39 1.28 -2.06
C ILE A 7 -6.38 0.94 -0.58
N ARG A 8 -6.86 -0.26 -0.26
CA ARG A 8 -6.80 -0.74 1.11
C ARG A 8 -5.42 -1.36 1.33
N ILE A 9 -4.73 -0.89 2.36
CA ILE A 9 -3.40 -1.39 2.70
C ILE A 9 -3.44 -2.33 3.91
N ASN A 10 -4.46 -2.21 4.77
CA ASN A 10 -4.70 -3.16 5.86
C ASN A 10 -6.14 -3.02 6.34
N LYS A 11 -6.52 -3.80 7.37
CA LYS A 11 -7.90 -3.84 7.85
C LYS A 11 -8.44 -2.47 8.28
N SER A 12 -7.59 -1.61 8.76
CA SER A 12 -8.01 -0.33 9.33
C SER A 12 -7.54 0.87 8.53
N ALA A 13 -6.88 0.67 7.40
CA ALA A 13 -6.34 1.80 6.67
C ALA A 13 -6.58 1.69 5.16
N ILE A 14 -6.98 2.80 4.60
CA ILE A 14 -7.11 2.98 3.15
C ILE A 14 -6.20 4.15 2.78
N ALA A 15 -5.44 4.01 1.73
CA ALA A 15 -4.49 5.03 1.32
C ALA A 15 -4.73 5.47 -0.11
N ASN A 16 -4.37 6.72 -0.38
CA ASN A 16 -4.38 7.26 -1.72
C ASN A 16 -3.10 6.80 -2.42
N GLU A 17 -3.24 5.98 -3.47
CA GLU A 17 -2.07 5.44 -4.17
C GLU A 17 -1.17 6.52 -4.76
N LYS A 18 -1.73 7.68 -5.08
CA LYS A 18 -0.96 8.80 -5.60
C LYS A 18 -0.06 9.44 -4.55
N ALA A 19 -0.38 9.25 -3.28
CA ALA A 19 0.42 9.78 -2.18
C ALA A 19 1.51 8.79 -1.76
N ILE A 20 1.47 7.56 -2.26
CA ILE A 20 2.47 6.55 -1.94
C ILE A 20 3.65 6.71 -2.90
N GLU A 21 4.84 6.88 -2.33
CA GLU A 21 6.06 6.98 -3.12
C GLU A 21 6.53 5.60 -3.58
N ARG A 22 6.52 4.62 -2.65
CA ARG A 22 6.98 3.27 -2.93
C ARG A 22 6.54 2.30 -1.84
N PHE A 23 6.72 1.02 -2.10
CA PHE A 23 6.54 -0.03 -1.10
C PHE A 23 7.91 -0.56 -0.70
N SER A 24 8.13 -0.74 0.59
CA SER A 24 9.39 -1.23 1.13
C SER A 24 9.17 -2.58 1.80
N ALA A 25 9.96 -3.57 1.42
CA ALA A 25 9.86 -4.92 2.01
C ALA A 25 10.95 -5.12 3.05
N ALA A 26 10.56 -5.63 4.22
CA ALA A 26 11.50 -5.98 5.28
C ALA A 26 11.91 -7.44 5.18
N TYR A 27 12.99 -7.80 5.88
CA TYR A 27 13.47 -9.19 5.91
C TYR A 27 12.42 -10.15 6.46
N SER A 28 11.57 -9.70 7.36
CA SER A 28 10.52 -10.53 7.94
C SER A 28 9.37 -10.83 6.97
N GLY A 29 9.41 -10.24 5.77
CA GLY A 29 8.33 -10.35 4.81
C GLY A 29 7.26 -9.29 4.95
N ALA A 30 7.40 -8.41 5.94
CA ALA A 30 6.48 -7.29 6.12
C ALA A 30 6.71 -6.25 5.02
N VAL A 31 5.63 -5.59 4.62
CA VAL A 31 5.69 -4.55 3.61
C VAL A 31 5.15 -3.27 4.19
N ASP A 32 5.84 -2.17 3.94
CA ASP A 32 5.41 -0.83 4.34
C ASP A 32 5.16 0.02 3.12
N ALA A 33 4.09 0.81 3.15
CA ALA A 33 3.86 1.84 2.16
C ALA A 33 4.56 3.11 2.63
N VAL A 34 5.49 3.59 1.83
CA VAL A 34 6.23 4.82 2.13
C VAL A 34 5.56 5.97 1.37
N PHE A 35 5.03 6.92 2.12
CA PHE A 35 4.34 8.06 1.54
C PHE A 35 5.31 9.18 1.21
N ARG A 36 4.93 10.03 0.27
CA ARG A 36 5.79 11.14 -0.17
C ARG A 36 6.13 12.12 0.96
N CYS A 37 5.25 12.22 1.95
CA CYS A 37 5.50 13.07 3.11
C CYS A 37 6.44 12.44 4.14
N GLY A 38 6.92 11.22 3.89
CA GLY A 38 7.80 10.50 4.80
C GLY A 38 7.09 9.56 5.76
N TYR A 39 5.76 9.57 5.77
CA TYR A 39 4.98 8.68 6.61
C TYR A 39 5.05 7.25 6.09
N ARG A 40 5.06 6.28 7.00
CA ARG A 40 5.05 4.85 6.66
C ARG A 40 3.87 4.19 7.32
N GLU A 41 3.24 3.26 6.62
CA GLU A 41 2.14 2.48 7.15
C GLU A 41 2.31 1.01 6.77
N TYR A 42 1.95 0.13 7.68
CA TYR A 42 2.02 -1.31 7.44
C TYR A 42 1.03 -1.72 6.36
N VAL A 43 1.48 -2.59 5.47
CA VAL A 43 0.63 -3.16 4.41
C VAL A 43 0.46 -4.64 4.66
N SER A 44 -0.77 -5.11 4.80
CA SER A 44 -1.06 -6.52 4.99
C SER A 44 -0.64 -7.32 3.75
N ARG A 45 -0.15 -8.53 3.94
CA ARG A 45 0.28 -9.39 2.83
C ARG A 45 -0.83 -9.62 1.83
N ARG A 46 -2.04 -9.85 2.33
CA ARG A 46 -3.21 -10.08 1.48
C ARG A 46 -3.52 -8.83 0.65
N CYS A 47 -3.49 -7.68 1.27
CA CYS A 47 -3.73 -6.43 0.55
C CYS A 47 -2.61 -6.13 -0.43
N PHE A 48 -1.38 -6.41 -0.05
CA PHE A 48 -0.24 -6.17 -0.92
C PHE A 48 -0.31 -7.04 -2.19
N ALA A 49 -0.76 -8.28 -2.06
CA ALA A 49 -0.93 -9.16 -3.21
C ALA A 49 -1.91 -8.56 -4.23
N GLN A 50 -3.01 -8.00 -3.74
CA GLN A 50 -3.99 -7.34 -4.61
C GLN A 50 -3.42 -6.07 -5.23
N ILE A 51 -2.69 -5.28 -4.47
CA ILE A 51 -2.06 -4.06 -4.96
C ILE A 51 -1.04 -4.40 -6.06
N LYS A 52 -0.23 -5.42 -5.82
CA LYS A 52 0.79 -5.84 -6.77
C LYS A 52 0.18 -6.24 -8.10
N ARG A 53 -0.92 -6.99 -8.07
CA ARG A 53 -1.62 -7.40 -9.29
C ARG A 53 -2.13 -6.19 -10.06
N ARG A 54 -2.61 -5.18 -9.34
CA ARG A 54 -3.13 -3.96 -9.95
C ARG A 54 -2.03 -3.20 -10.70
N PHE A 55 -0.82 -3.16 -10.13
CA PHE A 55 0.28 -2.42 -10.75
C PHE A 55 1.02 -3.21 -11.84
N GLU A 56 0.85 -4.52 -11.87
CA GLU A 56 1.51 -5.36 -12.86
C GLU A 56 0.74 -5.42 -14.18
N THR A 57 -0.48 -4.97 -14.20
CA THR A 57 -1.26 -4.91 -15.44
C THR A 57 -1.09 -3.55 -16.17
#